data_f249c65c5f92b29006fabd924cf5b6c8
#
_entry.id   f249c65c5f92b29006fabd924cf5b6c8
#
_cell.length_a   1.000
_cell.length_b   1.000
_cell.length_c   1.000
_cell.angle_alpha   90.00
_cell.angle_beta   90.00
_cell.angle_gamma   90.00
#
_symmetry.space_group_name_H-M   'P 1'
#
loop_
_entity.id
_entity.type
_entity.pdbx_description
1 polymer ?
#
loop_
_entity_poly.entity_id
_entity_poly.type
_entity_poly.pdbx_seq_one_letter_code
_entity_poly.pdbx_strand_id
1 'polypeptide(L)'
;MDFSADYTVTEDDVLVMVISGSMDVATTPPLRDSLVRLIDEGHYRLVLDLSGVDLIDSIGLGAIVGMVHRLRPHDGSLAVAAPSVQARNVFQITQLVRVIALYDTTDAAVSAVRDGRAVVSSTRRSGG
;
A
#
# COMPACT_ATOMS: atom_id res chain seq x y z
N MET A 1 18.63 -10.37 3.88
CA MET A 1 17.92 -9.54 4.87
C MET A 1 16.62 -10.23 5.26
N ASP A 2 16.34 -10.25 6.54
CA ASP A 2 15.10 -10.87 7.01
C ASP A 2 13.90 -10.01 6.67
N PHE A 3 12.83 -10.66 6.29
CA PHE A 3 11.57 -9.98 6.03
C PHE A 3 10.90 -9.59 7.34
N SER A 4 10.33 -8.40 7.38
CA SER A 4 9.50 -7.98 8.50
C SER A 4 8.36 -7.10 8.01
N ALA A 5 7.26 -7.14 8.75
CA ALA A 5 6.11 -6.29 8.48
C ALA A 5 5.41 -6.01 9.80
N ASP A 6 5.44 -4.76 10.22
CA ASP A 6 4.84 -4.31 11.47
C ASP A 6 3.93 -3.13 11.20
N TYR A 7 2.85 -2.99 11.96
CA TYR A 7 1.94 -1.89 11.74
C TYR A 7 1.61 -1.13 13.01
N THR A 8 1.23 0.11 12.82
CA THR A 8 0.65 0.96 13.86
C THR A 8 -0.57 1.64 13.27
N VAL A 9 -1.47 2.10 14.14
CA VAL A 9 -2.64 2.87 13.73
C VAL A 9 -2.52 4.25 14.36
N THR A 10 -2.63 5.29 13.53
CA THR A 10 -2.53 6.66 13.99
C THR A 10 -3.82 7.09 14.71
N GLU A 11 -3.80 8.26 15.37
CA GLU A 11 -4.98 8.81 16.02
C GLU A 11 -6.10 9.07 15.01
N ASP A 12 -5.76 9.36 13.75
CA ASP A 12 -6.71 9.59 12.68
C ASP A 12 -7.16 8.31 11.98
N ASP A 13 -6.88 7.17 12.59
CA ASP A 13 -7.28 5.85 12.07
C ASP A 13 -6.64 5.53 10.71
N VAL A 14 -5.39 5.91 10.53
CA VAL A 14 -4.58 5.51 9.38
C VAL A 14 -3.68 4.35 9.83
N LEU A 15 -3.78 3.23 9.14
CA LEU A 15 -2.93 2.06 9.41
C LEU A 15 -1.66 2.19 8.56
N VAL A 16 -0.51 2.23 9.24
CA VAL A 16 0.80 2.31 8.60
C VAL A 16 1.48 0.96 8.75
N MET A 17 1.70 0.27 7.64
CA MET A 17 2.43 -1.00 7.60
C MET A 17 3.84 -0.74 7.10
N VAL A 18 4.83 -1.00 7.95
CA VAL A 18 6.25 -0.86 7.60
C VAL A 18 6.78 -2.22 7.17
N ILE A 19 7.23 -2.30 5.93
CA ILE A 19 7.66 -3.55 5.31
C ILE A 19 9.15 -3.45 4.97
N SER A 20 9.90 -4.50 5.31
CA SER A 20 11.33 -4.57 5.02
C SER A 20 11.68 -5.94 4.47
N GLY A 21 12.70 -5.98 3.63
CA GLY A 21 13.16 -7.21 2.99
C GLY A 21 12.57 -7.38 1.60
N SER A 22 12.48 -8.62 1.15
CA SER A 22 11.99 -8.93 -0.19
C SER A 22 10.52 -9.34 -0.15
N MET A 23 9.72 -8.71 -1.01
CA MET A 23 8.32 -9.12 -1.21
C MET A 23 8.26 -10.09 -2.37
N ASP A 24 8.22 -11.38 -2.06
CA ASP A 24 8.29 -12.47 -3.02
C ASP A 24 7.28 -13.58 -2.70
N VAL A 25 7.40 -14.72 -3.36
CA VAL A 25 6.47 -15.82 -3.20
C VAL A 25 6.47 -16.39 -1.77
N ALA A 26 7.58 -16.27 -1.05
CA ALA A 26 7.68 -16.80 0.31
C ALA A 26 7.12 -15.83 1.36
N THR A 27 7.33 -14.53 1.18
CA THR A 27 7.01 -13.51 2.19
C THR A 27 5.65 -12.85 1.97
N THR A 28 5.21 -12.75 0.72
CA THR A 28 4.01 -12.00 0.38
C THR A 28 2.71 -12.66 0.87
N PRO A 29 2.50 -13.98 0.76
CA PRO A 29 1.22 -14.55 1.17
C PRO A 29 0.84 -14.29 2.62
N PRO A 30 1.73 -14.47 3.62
CA PRO A 30 1.38 -14.12 5.01
C PRO A 30 1.09 -12.63 5.19
N LEU A 31 1.84 -11.76 4.51
CA LEU A 31 1.62 -10.33 4.55
C LEU A 31 0.24 -9.98 3.99
N ARG A 32 -0.09 -10.56 2.84
CA ARG A 32 -1.39 -10.37 2.20
C ARG A 32 -2.52 -10.78 3.14
N ASP A 33 -2.39 -11.95 3.78
CA ASP A 33 -3.42 -12.43 4.70
C ASP A 33 -3.62 -11.47 5.87
N SER A 34 -2.53 -10.91 6.40
CA SER A 34 -2.61 -9.92 7.48
C SER A 34 -3.33 -8.65 7.03
N LEU A 35 -2.98 -8.14 5.84
CA LEU A 35 -3.61 -6.93 5.31
C LEU A 35 -5.10 -7.16 5.01
N VAL A 36 -5.45 -8.31 4.44
CA VAL A 36 -6.83 -8.66 4.17
C VAL A 36 -7.64 -8.68 5.47
N ARG A 37 -7.09 -9.30 6.52
CA ARG A 37 -7.76 -9.35 7.81
C ARG A 37 -7.98 -7.95 8.38
N LEU A 38 -6.96 -7.09 8.30
CA LEU A 38 -7.05 -5.73 8.83
C LEU A 38 -8.10 -4.90 8.07
N ILE A 39 -8.15 -5.05 6.75
CA ILE A 39 -9.18 -4.38 5.95
C ILE A 39 -10.57 -4.91 6.34
N ASP A 40 -10.72 -6.21 6.48
CA ASP A 40 -11.99 -6.81 6.86
C ASP A 40 -12.44 -6.37 8.26
N GLU A 41 -11.50 -5.97 9.13
CA GLU A 41 -11.79 -5.42 10.45
C GLU A 41 -12.16 -3.93 10.41
N GLY A 42 -12.11 -3.31 9.25
CA GLY A 42 -12.53 -1.92 9.07
C GLY A 42 -11.42 -0.91 8.87
N HIS A 43 -10.17 -1.35 8.68
CA HIS A 43 -9.06 -0.45 8.41
C HIS A 43 -9.03 -0.13 6.92
N TYR A 44 -9.67 0.97 6.52
CA TYR A 44 -9.82 1.33 5.11
C TYR A 44 -8.85 2.42 4.65
N ARG A 45 -7.98 2.89 5.52
CA ARG A 45 -6.96 3.91 5.21
C ARG A 45 -5.59 3.30 5.48
N LEU A 46 -4.88 2.98 4.40
CA LEU A 46 -3.61 2.25 4.47
C LEU A 46 -2.46 3.07 3.93
N VAL A 47 -1.34 3.05 4.63
CA VAL A 47 -0.05 3.51 4.15
C VAL A 47 0.91 2.34 4.21
N LEU A 48 1.55 2.03 3.09
CA LEU A 48 2.59 1.01 3.02
C LEU A 48 3.94 1.70 2.94
N ASP A 49 4.74 1.60 3.99
CA ASP A 49 6.10 2.14 4.01
C ASP A 49 7.03 1.09 3.44
N LEU A 50 7.58 1.38 2.27
CA LEU A 50 8.44 0.45 1.52
C LEU A 50 9.91 0.88 1.53
N SER A 51 10.31 1.72 2.48
CA SER A 51 11.69 2.22 2.53
C SER A 51 12.71 1.09 2.74
N GLY A 52 12.32 0.04 3.43
CA GLY A 52 13.18 -1.11 3.68
C GLY A 52 13.01 -2.26 2.69
N VAL A 53 12.21 -2.09 1.64
CA VAL A 53 11.98 -3.15 0.66
C VAL A 53 13.10 -3.14 -0.38
N ASP A 54 13.87 -4.23 -0.46
CA ASP A 54 14.98 -4.35 -1.39
C ASP A 54 14.61 -5.04 -2.69
N LEU A 55 13.50 -5.76 -2.70
CA LEU A 55 12.99 -6.43 -3.91
C LEU A 55 11.47 -6.53 -3.81
N ILE A 56 10.78 -6.28 -4.92
CA ILE A 56 9.36 -6.56 -5.05
C ILE A 56 9.14 -7.21 -6.40
N ASP A 57 8.64 -8.44 -6.40
CA ASP A 57 8.36 -9.17 -7.63
C ASP A 57 6.87 -9.09 -7.99
N SER A 58 6.45 -9.83 -9.01
CA SER A 58 5.06 -9.80 -9.48
C SER A 58 4.08 -10.29 -8.43
N ILE A 59 4.51 -11.19 -7.52
CA ILE A 59 3.65 -11.68 -6.44
C ILE A 59 3.40 -10.55 -5.44
N GLY A 60 4.47 -9.85 -5.03
CA GLY A 60 4.34 -8.70 -4.13
C GLY A 60 3.50 -7.58 -4.72
N LEU A 61 3.75 -7.28 -5.98
CA LEU A 61 3.00 -6.24 -6.69
C LEU A 61 1.53 -6.61 -6.81
N GLY A 62 1.25 -7.87 -7.15
CA GLY A 62 -0.12 -8.36 -7.24
C GLY A 62 -0.87 -8.26 -5.92
N ALA A 63 -0.19 -8.49 -4.80
CA ALA A 63 -0.81 -8.34 -3.48
C ALA A 63 -1.20 -6.87 -3.22
N ILE A 64 -0.33 -5.92 -3.58
CA ILE A 64 -0.64 -4.49 -3.40
C ILE A 64 -1.84 -4.09 -4.26
N VAL A 65 -1.86 -4.51 -5.52
CA VAL A 65 -3.00 -4.25 -6.41
C VAL A 65 -4.27 -4.89 -5.84
N GLY A 66 -4.15 -6.10 -5.27
CA GLY A 66 -5.27 -6.77 -4.63
C GLY A 66 -5.85 -5.95 -3.47
N MET A 67 -5.00 -5.26 -2.71
CA MET A 67 -5.49 -4.39 -1.63
C MET A 67 -6.26 -3.21 -2.19
N VAL A 68 -5.82 -2.63 -3.30
CA VAL A 68 -6.55 -1.55 -3.96
C VAL A 68 -7.97 -2.03 -4.32
N HIS A 69 -8.08 -3.21 -4.94
CA HIS A 69 -9.38 -3.78 -5.29
C HIS A 69 -10.26 -4.00 -4.06
N ARG A 70 -9.65 -4.47 -2.97
CA ARG A 70 -10.40 -4.76 -1.76
C ARG A 70 -10.90 -3.51 -1.06
N LEU A 71 -10.17 -2.40 -1.21
CA LEU A 71 -10.55 -1.12 -0.59
C LEU A 71 -11.60 -0.35 -1.38
N ARG A 72 -11.73 -0.60 -2.68
CA ARG A 72 -12.67 0.15 -3.53
C ARG A 72 -14.10 0.19 -3.05
N PRO A 73 -14.71 -0.94 -2.64
CA PRO A 73 -16.11 -0.92 -2.17
C PRO A 73 -16.33 -0.06 -0.93
N HIS A 74 -15.27 0.27 -0.21
CA HIS A 74 -15.33 1.06 1.01
C HIS A 74 -14.87 2.50 0.80
N ASP A 75 -14.61 2.91 -0.44
CA ASP A 75 -13.99 4.19 -0.77
C ASP A 75 -12.72 4.40 0.06
N GLY A 76 -11.97 3.33 0.24
CA GLY A 76 -10.78 3.34 1.05
C GLY A 76 -9.62 4.07 0.40
N SER A 77 -8.53 4.18 1.11
CA SER A 77 -7.34 4.90 0.66
C SER A 77 -6.11 4.01 0.81
N LEU A 78 -5.21 4.11 -0.16
CA LEU A 78 -3.93 3.41 -0.09
C LEU A 78 -2.85 4.30 -0.70
N ALA A 79 -1.79 4.52 0.07
CA ALA A 79 -0.62 5.26 -0.42
C ALA A 79 0.63 4.47 -0.08
N VAL A 80 1.64 4.59 -0.92
CA VAL A 80 2.98 4.06 -0.67
C VAL A 80 3.86 5.18 -0.17
N ALA A 81 4.56 4.93 0.93
CA ALA A 81 5.43 5.90 1.56
C ALA A 81 6.89 5.50 1.40
N ALA A 82 7.74 6.49 1.13
CA ALA A 82 9.19 6.35 1.15
C ALA A 82 9.68 5.12 0.37
N PRO A 83 9.20 4.88 -0.87
CA PRO A 83 9.63 3.69 -1.58
C PRO A 83 11.14 3.71 -1.81
N SER A 84 11.78 2.57 -1.62
CA SER A 84 13.19 2.40 -2.00
C SER A 84 13.33 2.66 -3.51
N VAL A 85 14.57 2.86 -3.96
CA VAL A 85 14.83 3.06 -5.41
C VAL A 85 14.29 1.87 -6.21
N GLN A 86 14.51 0.65 -5.72
CA GLN A 86 14.04 -0.56 -6.37
C GLN A 86 12.52 -0.60 -6.46
N ALA A 87 11.84 -0.31 -5.36
CA ALA A 87 10.38 -0.30 -5.34
C ALA A 87 9.82 0.79 -6.25
N ARG A 88 10.39 2.00 -6.18
CA ARG A 88 9.95 3.10 -7.03
C ARG A 88 10.06 2.75 -8.52
N ASN A 89 11.18 2.14 -8.91
CA ASN A 89 11.39 1.73 -10.30
C ASN A 89 10.33 0.74 -10.77
N VAL A 90 9.98 -0.22 -9.93
CA VAL A 90 8.95 -1.20 -10.27
C VAL A 90 7.59 -0.53 -10.47
N PHE A 91 7.22 0.39 -9.57
CA PHE A 91 5.96 1.13 -9.72
C PHE A 91 5.93 1.98 -10.98
N GLN A 92 7.06 2.59 -11.36
CA GLN A 92 7.14 3.40 -12.57
C GLN A 92 7.10 2.54 -13.83
N ILE A 93 7.87 1.46 -13.89
CA ILE A 93 7.92 0.58 -15.07
C ILE A 93 6.56 -0.06 -15.33
N THR A 94 5.87 -0.48 -14.28
CA THR A 94 4.55 -1.11 -14.39
C THR A 94 3.43 -0.09 -14.56
N GLN A 95 3.73 1.21 -14.46
CA GLN A 95 2.77 2.31 -14.50
C GLN A 95 1.74 2.27 -13.36
N LEU A 96 2.03 1.57 -12.29
CA LEU A 96 1.16 1.54 -11.11
C LEU A 96 1.09 2.89 -10.41
N VAL A 97 2.04 3.80 -10.68
CA VAL A 97 1.97 5.19 -10.21
C VAL A 97 0.69 5.91 -10.66
N ARG A 98 0.02 5.39 -11.69
CA ARG A 98 -1.24 5.97 -12.16
C ARG A 98 -2.41 5.65 -11.25
N VAL A 99 -2.34 4.58 -10.48
CA VAL A 99 -3.44 4.13 -9.62
C VAL A 99 -3.08 4.11 -8.16
N ILE A 100 -1.79 4.14 -7.81
CA ILE A 100 -1.31 4.12 -6.44
C ILE A 100 -0.41 5.33 -6.23
N ALA A 101 -0.78 6.19 -5.28
CA ALA A 101 -0.01 7.40 -5.00
C ALA A 101 1.25 7.06 -4.21
N LEU A 102 2.38 7.61 -4.63
CA LEU A 102 3.66 7.47 -3.96
C LEU A 102 4.05 8.80 -3.31
N TYR A 103 4.52 8.74 -2.08
CA TYR A 103 4.97 9.90 -1.31
C TYR A 103 6.38 9.65 -0.80
N ASP A 104 7.16 10.72 -0.70
CA ASP A 104 8.57 10.60 -0.30
C ASP A 104 8.74 10.26 1.18
N THR A 105 7.75 10.60 2.01
CA THR A 105 7.82 10.35 3.46
C THR A 105 6.53 9.71 3.95
N THR A 106 6.65 9.03 5.09
CA THR A 106 5.48 8.45 5.75
C THR A 106 4.52 9.55 6.19
N ASP A 107 5.02 10.66 6.71
CA ASP A 107 4.16 11.77 7.16
C ASP A 107 3.33 12.33 6.01
N ALA A 108 3.93 12.50 4.84
CA ALA A 108 3.21 12.99 3.67
C ALA A 108 2.13 11.99 3.23
N ALA A 109 2.45 10.70 3.25
CA ALA A 109 1.49 9.65 2.88
C ALA A 109 0.33 9.61 3.86
N VAL A 110 0.61 9.67 5.17
CA VAL A 110 -0.43 9.66 6.20
C VAL A 110 -1.35 10.86 6.03
N SER A 111 -0.78 12.05 5.81
CA SER A 111 -1.58 13.27 5.58
C SER A 111 -2.48 13.12 4.36
N ALA A 112 -1.95 12.58 3.27
CA ALA A 112 -2.72 12.41 2.04
C ALA A 112 -3.88 11.44 2.24
N VAL A 113 -3.64 10.33 2.92
CA VAL A 113 -4.66 9.32 3.20
C VAL A 113 -5.72 9.89 4.14
N ARG A 114 -5.29 10.57 5.21
CA ARG A 114 -6.19 11.19 6.17
C ARG A 114 -7.10 12.23 5.49
N ASP A 115 -6.54 13.01 4.58
CA ASP A 115 -7.25 14.14 3.94
C ASP A 115 -8.00 13.73 2.68
N GLY A 116 -8.06 12.45 2.36
CA GLY A 116 -8.83 11.94 1.22
C GLY A 116 -8.17 12.15 -0.14
N ARG A 117 -6.86 12.40 -0.18
CA ARG A 117 -6.14 12.63 -1.45
C ARG A 117 -5.61 11.37 -2.10
N ALA A 118 -5.71 10.22 -1.44
CA ALA A 118 -5.22 8.94 -1.94
C ALA A 118 -6.33 7.89 -1.96
N VAL A 119 -7.57 8.31 -2.20
CA VAL A 119 -8.72 7.42 -2.26
C VAL A 119 -8.61 6.53 -3.49
N VAL A 120 -8.83 5.22 -3.29
CA VAL A 120 -8.93 4.27 -4.38
C VAL A 120 -10.41 4.14 -4.73
N SER A 121 -10.80 4.81 -5.81
CA SER A 121 -12.21 4.89 -6.18
C SER A 121 -12.61 3.72 -7.05
N SER A 122 -13.83 3.25 -6.84
CA SER A 122 -14.42 2.23 -7.71
C SER A 122 -15.01 2.83 -8.97
N THR A 123 -15.24 4.15 -8.98
CA THR A 123 -15.85 4.79 -10.12
C THR A 123 -14.81 5.17 -11.13
N ARG A 124 -14.92 5.47 -11.68
CA ARG A 124 -14.17 6.00 -12.34
C ARG A 124 -14.65 6.55 -13.36
N ARG A 125 -15.19 6.74 -13.17
CA ARG A 125 -15.73 7.09 -13.79
C ARG A 125 -16.01 7.64 -14.50
N SER A 126 -16.00 7.67 -14.69
CA SER A 126 -16.31 8.20 -15.21
C SER A 126 -16.91 8.60 -15.85
N GLY A 127 -17.06 8.74 -15.93
CA GLY A 127 -17.71 9.09 -16.38
C GLY A 127 -18.09 9.12 -17.08
N GLY A 128 -18.12 8.69 -16.88
CA GLY A 128 -18.37 8.65 -17.45
C GLY A 128 -18.18 8.90 -17.55
#